data_a23a912e1c73e26edef86eb7f66e8721
#
_entry.id   a23a912e1c73e26edef86eb7f66e8721
#
_cell.length_a   1.000
_cell.length_b   1.000
_cell.length_c   1.000
_cell.angle_alpha   90.00
_cell.angle_beta   90.00
_cell.angle_gamma   90.00
#
_symmetry.space_group_name_H-M   'P 1'
#
loop_
_entity.id
_entity.type
_entity.pdbx_description
1 polymer ?
#
loop_
_entity_poly.entity_id
_entity_poly.type
_entity_poly.pdbx_seq_one_letter_code
_entity_poly.pdbx_strand_id
1 'polypeptide(L)'
;MSTSDELKDHIKHAPDLPGVYLYRDSSGGVLYVGKALSLRKRLANYLPALEREGSGRVPAKVNEMVGRSAGVEWIVTTNEVEALLLEHNLIKQHRPPFNIRLRDDKSYPYIVITSEDDFPRVMFTRQAHRRGNLYFGPFASAAKVRDTLDVLGRVFPVRSCRGRQPGRR
;
A
#
# COMPACT_ATOMS: atom_id res chain seq x y z
N MET A 1 -17.22 -16.65 24.89
CA MET A 1 -15.89 -16.32 24.39
C MET A 1 -15.93 -14.84 23.99
N SER A 2 -14.90 -14.08 24.28
CA SER A 2 -14.87 -12.64 23.88
C SER A 2 -14.53 -12.56 22.39
N THR A 3 -15.13 -11.62 21.66
CA THR A 3 -14.79 -11.32 20.25
C THR A 3 -13.28 -11.17 20.03
N SER A 4 -12.55 -10.68 21.05
CA SER A 4 -11.08 -10.56 21.05
C SER A 4 -10.39 -11.93 21.06
N ASP A 5 -10.94 -12.94 21.75
CA ASP A 5 -10.31 -14.27 21.83
C ASP A 5 -10.54 -15.06 20.54
N GLU A 6 -11.70 -14.91 19.93
CA GLU A 6 -12.00 -15.48 18.60
C GLU A 6 -11.09 -14.87 17.52
N LEU A 7 -10.86 -13.54 17.58
CA LEU A 7 -9.97 -12.87 16.65
C LEU A 7 -8.50 -13.31 16.82
N LYS A 8 -8.04 -13.49 18.06
CA LYS A 8 -6.69 -14.02 18.34
C LYS A 8 -6.51 -15.43 17.79
N ASP A 9 -7.49 -16.30 18.02
CA ASP A 9 -7.43 -17.68 17.54
C ASP A 9 -7.46 -17.73 16.00
N HIS A 10 -8.29 -16.92 15.39
CA HIS A 10 -8.33 -16.80 13.93
C HIS A 10 -6.97 -16.35 13.36
N ILE A 11 -6.34 -15.32 13.92
CA ILE A 11 -5.01 -14.82 13.50
C ILE A 11 -3.95 -15.92 13.55
N LYS A 12 -3.97 -16.82 14.54
CA LYS A 12 -2.98 -17.92 14.64
C LYS A 12 -3.08 -18.90 13.48
N HIS A 13 -4.24 -19.02 12.85
CA HIS A 13 -4.48 -19.90 11.70
C HIS A 13 -4.14 -19.25 10.35
N ALA A 14 -3.66 -18.00 10.33
CA ALA A 14 -3.25 -17.34 9.10
C ALA A 14 -2.12 -18.10 8.40
N PRO A 15 -2.14 -18.23 7.05
CA PRO A 15 -1.12 -18.93 6.30
C PRO A 15 0.21 -18.16 6.28
N ASP A 16 1.33 -18.87 6.20
CA ASP A 16 2.66 -18.26 5.97
C ASP A 16 2.91 -18.05 4.47
N LEU A 17 2.03 -17.28 3.84
CA LEU A 17 2.01 -16.99 2.42
C LEU A 17 1.83 -15.47 2.20
N PRO A 18 2.23 -14.94 1.03
CA PRO A 18 1.96 -13.56 0.67
C PRO A 18 0.47 -13.31 0.48
N GLY A 19 0.03 -12.10 0.76
CA GLY A 19 -1.37 -11.74 0.58
C GLY A 19 -1.76 -10.40 1.15
N VAL A 20 -3.07 -10.16 1.14
CA VAL A 20 -3.70 -8.95 1.66
C VAL A 20 -4.65 -9.35 2.78
N TYR A 21 -4.70 -8.54 3.84
CA TYR A 21 -5.61 -8.73 4.97
C TYR A 21 -6.46 -7.48 5.19
N LEU A 22 -7.69 -7.70 5.67
CA LEU A 22 -8.69 -6.67 5.91
C LEU A 22 -9.22 -6.81 7.34
N TYR A 23 -9.15 -5.72 8.11
CA TYR A 23 -9.86 -5.63 9.38
C TYR A 23 -11.26 -5.05 9.15
N ARG A 24 -12.27 -5.70 9.72
CA ARG A 24 -13.68 -5.29 9.63
C ARG A 24 -14.26 -4.95 10.99
N ASP A 25 -15.18 -4.00 11.01
CA ASP A 25 -16.01 -3.72 12.18
C ASP A 25 -17.21 -4.67 12.27
N SER A 26 -18.00 -4.51 13.34
CA SER A 26 -19.20 -5.34 13.61
C SER A 26 -20.31 -5.14 12.57
N SER A 27 -20.28 -4.07 11.79
CA SER A 27 -21.23 -3.84 10.69
C SER A 27 -20.74 -4.42 9.34
N GLY A 28 -19.56 -5.04 9.30
CA GLY A 28 -18.90 -5.54 8.09
C GLY A 28 -18.12 -4.48 7.32
N GLY A 29 -18.07 -3.24 7.81
CA GLY A 29 -17.30 -2.16 7.21
C GLY A 29 -15.80 -2.41 7.28
N VAL A 30 -15.06 -2.13 6.19
CA VAL A 30 -13.61 -2.31 6.16
C VAL A 30 -12.92 -1.14 6.87
N LEU A 31 -12.24 -1.44 7.98
CA LEU A 31 -11.49 -0.47 8.77
C LEU A 31 -10.09 -0.24 8.24
N TYR A 32 -9.43 -1.30 7.79
CA TYR A 32 -8.04 -1.27 7.33
C TYR A 32 -7.78 -2.39 6.33
N VAL A 33 -6.94 -2.11 5.34
CA VAL A 33 -6.39 -3.07 4.39
C VAL A 33 -4.87 -3.00 4.45
N GLY A 34 -4.20 -4.13 4.47
CA GLY A 34 -2.74 -4.19 4.44
C GLY A 34 -2.23 -5.41 3.70
N LYS A 35 -1.03 -5.29 3.10
CA LYS A 35 -0.34 -6.41 2.46
C LYS A 35 0.72 -7.03 3.37
N ALA A 36 1.07 -8.27 3.11
CA ALA A 36 2.14 -8.99 3.78
C ALA A 36 2.87 -9.94 2.82
N LEU A 37 4.17 -10.14 3.05
CA LEU A 37 4.93 -11.26 2.46
C LEU A 37 4.62 -12.57 3.18
N SER A 38 4.26 -12.49 4.45
CA SER A 38 3.79 -13.57 5.30
C SER A 38 2.62 -13.05 6.11
N LEU A 39 1.42 -13.48 5.78
CA LEU A 39 0.18 -13.11 6.49
C LEU A 39 0.29 -13.49 7.97
N ARG A 40 0.78 -14.69 8.27
CA ARG A 40 0.96 -15.18 9.65
C ARG A 40 1.85 -14.26 10.48
N LYS A 41 3.05 -13.93 9.99
CA LYS A 41 4.01 -13.07 10.71
C LYS A 41 3.46 -11.65 10.85
N ARG A 42 2.82 -11.14 9.82
CA ARG A 42 2.25 -9.80 9.83
C ARG A 42 1.09 -9.66 10.80
N LEU A 43 0.15 -10.59 10.78
CA LEU A 43 -1.02 -10.58 11.65
C LEU A 43 -0.64 -10.84 13.11
N ALA A 44 0.36 -11.68 13.38
CA ALA A 44 0.89 -11.89 14.72
C ALA A 44 1.39 -10.59 15.39
N ASN A 45 1.85 -9.60 14.62
CA ASN A 45 2.27 -8.30 15.15
C ASN A 45 1.12 -7.47 15.74
N TYR A 46 -0.13 -7.84 15.46
CA TYR A 46 -1.32 -7.19 16.04
C TYR A 46 -1.81 -7.88 17.32
N LEU A 47 -1.33 -9.08 17.66
CA LEU A 47 -1.72 -9.80 18.87
C LEU A 47 -1.50 -9.01 20.17
N PRO A 48 -0.37 -8.28 20.34
CA PRO A 48 -0.17 -7.43 21.53
C PRO A 48 -1.23 -6.33 21.69
N ALA A 49 -1.83 -5.84 20.59
CA ALA A 49 -2.91 -4.85 20.64
C ALA A 49 -4.25 -5.47 21.07
N LEU A 50 -4.42 -6.78 20.94
CA LEU A 50 -5.57 -7.54 21.39
C LEU A 50 -5.44 -8.00 22.86
N GLU A 51 -4.22 -8.01 23.39
CA GLU A 51 -3.96 -8.25 24.80
C GLU A 51 -4.18 -6.94 25.56
N ARG A 52 -5.21 -6.91 26.42
CA ARG A 52 -5.65 -5.72 27.17
C ARG A 52 -4.59 -5.11 28.12
N GLU A 53 -3.45 -5.74 28.27
CA GLU A 53 -2.30 -5.20 28.99
C GLU A 53 -1.55 -4.26 28.06
N GLY A 54 -1.84 -2.97 28.22
CA GLY A 54 -1.22 -1.86 27.48
C GLY A 54 0.30 -1.87 27.53
N SER A 55 0.93 -2.72 26.74
CA SER A 55 2.35 -2.57 26.46
C SER A 55 2.49 -1.35 25.56
N GLY A 56 3.13 -0.29 26.04
CA GLY A 56 3.40 0.96 25.29
C GLY A 56 4.24 0.77 24.01
N ARG A 57 4.27 -0.45 23.48
CA ARG A 57 4.94 -0.87 22.24
C ARG A 57 4.08 -0.76 20.98
N VAL A 58 2.74 -0.68 21.13
CA VAL A 58 1.84 -0.62 19.98
C VAL A 58 1.39 0.82 19.76
N PRO A 59 1.51 1.38 18.55
CA PRO A 59 1.03 2.73 18.26
C PRO A 59 -0.46 2.90 18.58
N ALA A 60 -0.85 4.03 19.16
CA ALA A 60 -2.23 4.32 19.58
C ALA A 60 -3.27 4.09 18.46
N LYS A 61 -2.92 4.45 17.21
CA LYS A 61 -3.76 4.22 16.02
C LYS A 61 -4.02 2.74 15.74
N VAL A 62 -3.02 1.88 15.99
CA VAL A 62 -3.18 0.42 15.81
C VAL A 62 -4.06 -0.13 16.91
N ASN A 63 -3.88 0.31 18.15
CA ASN A 63 -4.76 -0.07 19.25
C ASN A 63 -6.22 0.35 19.00
N GLU A 64 -6.45 1.57 18.50
CA GLU A 64 -7.78 2.06 18.13
C GLU A 64 -8.40 1.20 17.02
N MET A 65 -7.64 0.90 15.96
CA MET A 65 -8.09 0.08 14.84
C MET A 65 -8.48 -1.33 15.30
N VAL A 66 -7.59 -1.98 16.04
CA VAL A 66 -7.80 -3.35 16.55
C VAL A 66 -8.95 -3.38 17.55
N GLY A 67 -9.06 -2.37 18.42
CA GLY A 67 -10.17 -2.28 19.40
C GLY A 67 -11.55 -2.09 18.76
N ARG A 68 -11.61 -1.54 17.54
CA ARG A 68 -12.85 -1.39 16.75
C ARG A 68 -13.14 -2.58 15.84
N SER A 69 -12.17 -3.49 15.69
CA SER A 69 -12.30 -4.64 14.78
C SER A 69 -13.12 -5.74 15.42
N ALA A 70 -14.08 -6.27 14.67
CA ALA A 70 -14.83 -7.46 14.99
C ALA A 70 -14.28 -8.72 14.31
N GLY A 71 -13.49 -8.55 13.22
CA GLY A 71 -12.89 -9.66 12.48
C GLY A 71 -11.74 -9.24 11.61
N VAL A 72 -10.97 -10.22 11.15
CA VAL A 72 -9.94 -10.09 10.13
C VAL A 72 -10.12 -11.16 9.07
N GLU A 73 -10.02 -10.78 7.83
CA GLU A 73 -10.03 -11.65 6.66
C GLU A 73 -8.72 -11.51 5.91
N TRP A 74 -8.37 -12.52 5.11
CA TRP A 74 -7.20 -12.45 4.23
C TRP A 74 -7.45 -13.11 2.88
N ILE A 75 -6.73 -12.63 1.90
CA ILE A 75 -6.69 -13.16 0.53
C ILE A 75 -5.24 -13.50 0.24
N VAL A 76 -4.97 -14.78 0.00
CA VAL A 76 -3.63 -15.25 -0.39
C VAL A 76 -3.37 -14.85 -1.84
N THR A 77 -2.15 -14.41 -2.12
CA THR A 77 -1.69 -14.07 -3.47
C THR A 77 -0.48 -14.93 -3.85
N THR A 78 -0.17 -15.01 -5.13
CA THR A 78 0.97 -15.80 -5.61
C THR A 78 2.31 -15.14 -5.33
N ASN A 79 2.34 -13.80 -5.24
CA ASN A 79 3.56 -13.03 -5.03
C ASN A 79 3.25 -11.64 -4.42
N GLU A 80 4.33 -10.93 -4.07
CA GLU A 80 4.24 -9.59 -3.46
C GLU A 80 3.64 -8.54 -4.41
N VAL A 81 3.88 -8.66 -5.70
CA VAL A 81 3.38 -7.68 -6.70
C VAL A 81 1.86 -7.78 -6.81
N GLU A 82 1.33 -8.99 -6.83
CA GLU A 82 -0.11 -9.23 -6.80
C GLU A 82 -0.74 -8.71 -5.51
N ALA A 83 -0.11 -8.99 -4.35
CA ALA A 83 -0.56 -8.44 -3.07
C ALA A 83 -0.59 -6.91 -3.07
N LEU A 84 0.41 -6.26 -3.66
CA LEU A 84 0.47 -4.80 -3.77
C LEU A 84 -0.67 -4.23 -4.62
N LEU A 85 -0.93 -4.83 -5.78
CA LEU A 85 -2.01 -4.40 -6.67
C LEU A 85 -3.38 -4.61 -6.01
N LEU A 86 -3.56 -5.75 -5.36
CA LEU A 86 -4.81 -6.07 -4.67
C LEU A 86 -5.05 -5.12 -3.48
N GLU A 87 -4.04 -4.86 -2.65
CA GLU A 87 -4.11 -3.88 -1.56
C GLU A 87 -4.56 -2.51 -2.08
N HIS A 88 -3.92 -2.04 -3.16
CA HIS A 88 -4.25 -0.74 -3.76
C HIS A 88 -5.70 -0.67 -4.24
N ASN A 89 -6.18 -1.73 -4.92
CA ASN A 89 -7.55 -1.80 -5.43
C ASN A 89 -8.57 -1.82 -4.28
N LEU A 90 -8.31 -2.62 -3.23
CA LEU A 90 -9.19 -2.71 -2.07
C LEU A 90 -9.23 -1.39 -1.27
N ILE A 91 -8.10 -0.71 -1.11
CA ILE A 91 -8.06 0.61 -0.48
C ILE A 91 -8.87 1.63 -1.30
N LYS A 92 -8.76 1.60 -2.62
CA LYS A 92 -9.51 2.49 -3.51
C LYS A 92 -11.02 2.22 -3.46
N GLN A 93 -11.39 0.94 -3.43
CA GLN A 93 -12.78 0.46 -3.38
C GLN A 93 -13.44 0.80 -2.05
N HIS A 94 -12.82 0.41 -0.94
CA HIS A 94 -13.40 0.49 0.40
C HIS A 94 -13.12 1.81 1.12
N ARG A 95 -12.09 2.56 0.71
CA ARG A 95 -11.62 3.80 1.35
C ARG A 95 -11.52 3.71 2.89
N PRO A 96 -10.82 2.70 3.43
CA PRO A 96 -10.86 2.39 4.84
C PRO A 96 -10.34 3.55 5.68
N PRO A 97 -10.98 3.89 6.83
CA PRO A 97 -10.66 5.07 7.62
C PRO A 97 -9.24 5.06 8.18
N PHE A 98 -8.71 3.89 8.51
CA PHE A 98 -7.36 3.78 9.04
C PHE A 98 -6.27 3.82 7.96
N ASN A 99 -6.56 3.43 6.72
CA ASN A 99 -5.65 3.64 5.59
C ASN A 99 -5.56 5.11 5.20
N ILE A 100 -6.64 5.86 5.25
CA ILE A 100 -6.64 7.31 4.95
C ILE A 100 -5.78 8.06 5.97
N ARG A 101 -5.84 7.68 7.25
CA ARG A 101 -5.01 8.26 8.33
C ARG A 101 -3.53 7.84 8.25
N LEU A 102 -3.22 6.68 7.65
CA LEU A 102 -1.86 6.17 7.44
C LEU A 102 -1.28 6.60 6.08
N ARG A 103 -2.09 7.27 5.22
CA ARG A 103 -1.71 7.72 3.89
C ARG A 103 -0.64 8.81 3.86
N ASP A 104 -0.42 9.52 4.96
CA ASP A 104 0.52 10.63 4.98
C ASP A 104 1.99 10.21 4.79
N ASP A 105 2.31 8.90 4.83
CA ASP A 105 3.71 8.48 4.82
C ASP A 105 4.17 7.60 3.65
N LYS A 106 3.29 7.01 2.85
CA LYS A 106 3.71 6.11 1.75
C LYS A 106 2.81 6.16 0.52
N SER A 107 2.83 7.26 -0.21
CA SER A 107 2.37 7.21 -1.60
C SER A 107 3.31 6.33 -2.41
N TYR A 108 2.76 5.27 -3.03
CA TYR A 108 3.53 4.38 -3.91
C TYR A 108 4.12 5.16 -5.08
N PRO A 109 5.34 4.81 -5.51
CA PRO A 109 5.93 5.39 -6.71
C PRO A 109 5.24 4.91 -7.98
N TYR A 110 5.12 5.84 -8.92
CA TYR A 110 4.67 5.62 -10.29
C TYR A 110 5.69 6.16 -11.27
N ILE A 111 5.71 5.60 -12.46
CA ILE A 111 6.29 6.24 -13.64
C ILE A 111 5.16 6.98 -14.35
N VAL A 112 5.36 8.24 -14.69
CA VAL A 112 4.42 9.04 -15.46
C VAL A 112 5.04 9.48 -16.78
N ILE A 113 4.26 9.39 -17.85
CA ILE A 113 4.54 10.02 -19.13
C ILE A 113 3.62 11.24 -19.23
N THR A 114 4.21 12.44 -19.32
CA THR A 114 3.46 13.70 -19.40
C THR A 114 3.00 13.95 -20.83
N SER A 115 2.01 13.19 -21.30
CA SER A 115 1.56 13.21 -22.71
C SER A 115 0.83 14.49 -23.12
N GLU A 116 0.37 15.29 -22.16
CA GLU A 116 -0.24 16.60 -22.44
C GLU A 116 0.78 17.75 -22.52
N ASP A 117 2.04 17.52 -22.14
CA ASP A 117 3.08 18.53 -22.29
C ASP A 117 3.50 18.60 -23.78
N ASP A 118 3.77 19.80 -24.31
CA ASP A 118 4.32 20.00 -25.67
C ASP A 118 5.60 19.17 -25.90
N PHE A 119 6.32 18.90 -24.83
CA PHE A 119 7.51 18.07 -24.79
C PHE A 119 7.35 17.00 -23.71
N PRO A 120 6.76 15.82 -24.02
CA PRO A 120 6.54 14.76 -23.06
C PRO A 120 7.81 14.30 -22.33
N ARG A 121 7.66 13.97 -21.05
CA ARG A 121 8.74 13.47 -20.20
C ARG A 121 8.32 12.16 -19.55
N VAL A 122 9.31 11.31 -19.31
CA VAL A 122 9.15 10.14 -18.46
C VAL A 122 9.79 10.44 -17.10
N MET A 123 9.02 10.36 -16.02
CA MET A 123 9.53 10.74 -14.71
C MET A 123 8.90 9.93 -13.57
N PHE A 124 9.62 9.89 -12.47
CA PHE A 124 9.13 9.38 -11.20
C PHE A 124 8.13 10.35 -10.57
N THR A 125 7.03 9.83 -10.04
CA THR A 125 6.08 10.62 -9.24
C THR A 125 5.47 9.81 -8.11
N ARG A 126 5.06 10.51 -7.05
CA ARG A 126 4.18 10.01 -5.99
C ARG A 126 2.91 10.84 -5.88
N GLN A 127 2.74 11.81 -6.77
CA GLN A 127 1.59 12.70 -6.78
C GLN A 127 0.34 12.03 -7.34
N ALA A 128 -0.83 12.60 -7.02
CA ALA A 128 -2.10 12.16 -7.57
C ALA A 128 -2.09 12.19 -9.10
N HIS A 129 -2.80 11.25 -9.71
CA HIS A 129 -2.91 11.12 -11.15
C HIS A 129 -3.63 12.35 -11.73
N ARG A 130 -3.01 12.99 -12.73
CA ARG A 130 -3.61 14.04 -13.54
C ARG A 130 -4.24 13.42 -14.79
N ARG A 131 -5.38 13.92 -15.21
CA ARG A 131 -5.99 13.50 -16.47
C ARG A 131 -5.03 13.80 -17.63
N GLY A 132 -5.08 12.98 -18.66
CA GLY A 132 -4.28 13.15 -19.87
C GLY A 132 -2.85 12.62 -19.81
N ASN A 133 -2.31 12.31 -18.65
CA ASN A 133 -1.00 11.69 -18.50
C ASN A 133 -1.13 10.16 -18.35
N LEU A 134 -0.12 9.42 -18.82
CA LEU A 134 -0.04 7.98 -18.68
C LEU A 134 0.74 7.62 -17.42
N TYR A 135 0.17 6.73 -16.60
CA TYR A 135 0.77 6.28 -15.34
C TYR A 135 0.99 4.78 -15.35
N PHE A 136 2.17 4.36 -14.94
CA PHE A 136 2.57 2.96 -14.79
C PHE A 136 2.92 2.70 -13.34
N GLY A 137 2.39 1.63 -12.76
CA GLY A 137 2.54 1.27 -11.36
C GLY A 137 1.20 0.92 -10.72
N PRO A 138 1.10 0.85 -9.39
CA PRO A 138 2.12 1.23 -8.37
C PRO A 138 3.31 0.28 -8.30
N PHE A 139 4.49 0.83 -7.97
CA PHE A 139 5.70 0.05 -7.76
C PHE A 139 6.03 -0.08 -6.26
N ALA A 140 6.61 -1.21 -5.86
CA ALA A 140 6.95 -1.47 -4.47
C ALA A 140 8.17 -0.66 -3.98
N SER A 141 9.10 -0.28 -4.88
CA SER A 141 10.36 0.37 -4.54
C SER A 141 10.65 1.58 -5.40
N ALA A 142 10.81 2.74 -4.74
CA ALA A 142 11.20 3.98 -5.40
C ALA A 142 12.64 3.94 -5.97
N ALA A 143 13.54 3.19 -5.34
CA ALA A 143 14.91 3.01 -5.84
C ALA A 143 14.88 2.27 -7.17
N LYS A 144 14.22 1.10 -7.22
CA LYS A 144 14.10 0.33 -8.46
C LYS A 144 13.45 1.11 -9.61
N VAL A 145 12.47 1.97 -9.31
CA VAL A 145 11.86 2.84 -10.34
C VAL A 145 12.88 3.84 -10.89
N ARG A 146 13.70 4.44 -10.03
CA ARG A 146 14.75 5.37 -10.50
C ARG A 146 15.80 4.66 -11.33
N ASP A 147 16.28 3.49 -10.86
CA ASP A 147 17.24 2.68 -11.61
C ASP A 147 16.68 2.31 -12.99
N THR A 148 15.40 1.94 -13.07
CA THR A 148 14.72 1.67 -14.34
C THR A 148 14.67 2.91 -15.24
N LEU A 149 14.33 4.07 -14.69
CA LEU A 149 14.32 5.34 -15.45
C LEU A 149 15.70 5.71 -15.96
N ASP A 150 16.75 5.48 -15.18
CA ASP A 150 18.13 5.73 -15.58
C ASP A 150 18.56 4.82 -16.75
N VAL A 151 18.17 3.54 -16.70
CA VAL A 151 18.41 2.60 -17.81
C VAL A 151 17.63 3.02 -19.06
N LEU A 152 16.33 3.34 -18.92
CA LEU A 152 15.49 3.80 -20.01
C LEU A 152 16.05 5.07 -20.65
N GLY A 153 16.55 6.02 -19.86
CA GLY A 153 17.15 7.27 -20.34
C GLY A 153 18.46 7.08 -21.13
N ARG A 154 19.18 5.96 -20.91
CA ARG A 154 20.37 5.58 -21.70
C ARG A 154 20.02 4.93 -23.04
N VAL A 155 18.91 4.18 -23.09
CA VAL A 155 18.48 3.46 -24.30
C VAL A 155 17.60 4.33 -25.18
N PHE A 156 16.71 5.10 -24.56
CA PHE A 156 15.79 6.00 -25.26
C PHE A 156 16.13 7.46 -24.93
N PRO A 157 16.26 8.35 -25.92
CA PRO A 157 16.58 9.76 -25.72
C PRO A 157 15.38 10.53 -25.15
N VAL A 158 14.90 10.13 -23.97
CA VAL A 158 13.81 10.82 -23.28
C VAL A 158 14.29 12.11 -22.64
N ARG A 159 13.44 13.12 -22.64
CA ARG A 159 13.74 14.42 -22.04
C ARG A 159 13.90 14.32 -20.53
N SER A 160 15.02 14.80 -20.00
CA SER A 160 15.34 14.84 -18.56
C SER A 160 15.13 16.21 -17.90
N CYS A 161 15.12 17.32 -18.68
CA CYS A 161 15.00 18.67 -18.13
C CYS A 161 13.57 18.99 -17.68
N ARG A 162 13.44 19.86 -16.65
CA ARG A 162 12.14 20.27 -16.05
C ARG A 162 11.53 21.51 -16.70
N GLY A 163 12.25 22.24 -17.55
CA GLY A 163 11.76 23.46 -18.21
C GLY A 163 10.69 23.19 -19.25
N ARG A 164 9.94 24.24 -19.66
CA ARG A 164 8.94 24.18 -20.74
C ARG A 164 9.57 24.02 -22.14
N GLN A 165 10.83 24.42 -22.30
CA GLN A 165 11.57 24.29 -23.55
C GLN A 165 12.66 23.22 -23.45
N PRO A 166 12.96 22.49 -24.54
CA PRO A 166 14.09 21.59 -24.55
C PRO A 166 15.37 22.43 -24.30
N GLY A 167 16.16 22.00 -23.32
CA GLY A 167 17.45 22.66 -23.07
C GLY A 167 18.29 22.68 -24.34
N ARG A 168 18.84 23.84 -24.70
CA ARG A 168 19.90 23.91 -25.72
C ARG A 168 21.10 23.10 -25.21
N ARG A 169 21.56 22.14 -25.98
CA ARG A 169 22.84 21.49 -25.78
C ARG A 169 23.96 22.44 -26.16
#